data_3ae61add7eb586de0ff018f2504359ee
#
_entry.id   3ae61add7eb586de0ff018f2504359ee
#
_cell.length_a   1.000
_cell.length_b   1.000
_cell.length_c   1.000
_cell.angle_alpha   90.00
_cell.angle_beta   90.00
_cell.angle_gamma   90.00
#
_symmetry.space_group_name_H-M   'P 1'
#
loop_
_entity.id
_entity.type
_entity.pdbx_description
1 polymer ?
#
loop_
_entity_poly.entity_id
_entity_poly.type
_entity_poly.pdbx_seq_one_letter_code
_entity_poly.pdbx_strand_id
1 'polypeptide(L)'
;MCAKLAREIVEYFLTQNVFFEIYINGKSCYQLGTEKLFQNMGLPQKFLDEVAQTMDGYDSLIDFMKNDGKGMEKITFYGIYDEKYENVKKKLEEYGLDVCSSLPGTAEATSKTANKGSALLGICENIGIGADEVMSFGDAGNDCPMLDFAKYSLAMENGSDECKAHAKFVTKSNAEDGVAVAVEKYAL
;
A
#
# COMPACT_ATOMS: atom_id res chain seq x y z
N MET A 1 1.93 -6.89 -10.45
CA MET A 1 2.09 -8.39 -10.55
C MET A 1 1.58 -8.88 -11.89
N CYS A 2 2.21 -9.89 -12.51
CA CYS A 2 1.70 -10.41 -13.78
C CYS A 2 0.38 -11.20 -13.59
N ALA A 3 -0.41 -11.30 -14.67
CA ALA A 3 -1.76 -11.88 -14.62
C ALA A 3 -1.82 -13.32 -14.10
N LYS A 4 -0.79 -14.15 -14.41
CA LYS A 4 -0.72 -15.54 -13.93
C LYS A 4 -0.56 -15.58 -12.41
N LEU A 5 0.46 -14.89 -11.90
CA LEU A 5 0.76 -14.84 -10.46
C LEU A 5 -0.42 -14.23 -9.67
N ALA A 6 -1.01 -13.16 -10.20
CA ALA A 6 -2.16 -12.52 -9.58
C ALA A 6 -3.33 -13.50 -9.38
N ARG A 7 -3.66 -14.31 -10.39
CA ARG A 7 -4.70 -15.33 -10.30
C ARG A 7 -4.36 -16.43 -9.30
N GLU A 8 -3.13 -16.95 -9.29
CA GLU A 8 -2.70 -17.97 -8.33
C GLU A 8 -2.85 -17.48 -6.88
N ILE A 9 -2.52 -16.23 -6.62
CA ILE A 9 -2.68 -15.59 -5.30
C ILE A 9 -4.18 -15.50 -4.94
N VAL A 10 -5.00 -14.98 -5.83
CA VAL A 10 -6.44 -14.82 -5.60
C VAL A 10 -7.13 -16.18 -5.41
N GLU A 11 -6.83 -17.18 -6.24
CA GLU A 11 -7.35 -18.54 -6.10
C GLU A 11 -7.00 -19.13 -4.73
N TYR A 12 -5.76 -18.96 -4.26
CA TYR A 12 -5.35 -19.40 -2.93
C TYR A 12 -6.16 -18.71 -1.83
N PHE A 13 -6.25 -17.38 -1.85
CA PHE A 13 -6.89 -16.63 -0.77
C PHE A 13 -8.42 -16.73 -0.76
N LEU A 14 -9.07 -17.02 -1.89
CA LEU A 14 -10.49 -17.36 -1.93
C LEU A 14 -10.83 -18.64 -1.16
N THR A 15 -9.84 -19.54 -0.95
CA THR A 15 -10.02 -20.74 -0.11
C THR A 15 -9.82 -20.46 1.38
N GLN A 16 -9.29 -19.29 1.74
CA GLN A 16 -9.04 -18.89 3.12
C GLN A 16 -10.21 -18.06 3.65
N ASN A 17 -10.49 -18.16 4.92
CA ASN A 17 -11.55 -17.36 5.55
C ASN A 17 -11.03 -15.94 5.89
N VAL A 18 -10.65 -15.19 4.85
CA VAL A 18 -10.16 -13.81 4.93
C VAL A 18 -10.87 -12.94 3.91
N PHE A 19 -11.15 -11.68 4.28
CA PHE A 19 -11.57 -10.69 3.29
C PHE A 19 -10.36 -10.02 2.68
N PHE A 20 -10.40 -9.83 1.38
CA PHE A 20 -9.41 -9.07 0.64
C PHE A 20 -10.03 -8.39 -0.58
N GLU A 21 -9.40 -7.34 -1.00
CA GLU A 21 -9.65 -6.65 -2.28
C GLU A 21 -8.38 -6.66 -3.13
N ILE A 22 -8.55 -6.61 -4.43
CA ILE A 22 -7.45 -6.47 -5.39
C ILE A 22 -7.61 -5.20 -6.20
N TYR A 23 -6.49 -4.65 -6.65
CA TYR A 23 -6.49 -3.46 -7.49
C TYR A 23 -6.07 -3.82 -8.91
N ILE A 24 -6.95 -3.50 -9.88
CA ILE A 24 -6.73 -3.70 -11.31
C ILE A 24 -7.14 -2.43 -12.05
N ASN A 25 -6.23 -1.82 -12.78
CA ASN A 25 -6.45 -0.55 -13.49
C ASN A 25 -6.93 0.59 -12.58
N GLY A 26 -6.39 0.67 -11.37
CA GLY A 26 -6.77 1.68 -10.38
C GLY A 26 -8.15 1.47 -9.75
N LYS A 27 -8.83 0.35 -10.02
CA LYS A 27 -10.11 -0.02 -9.41
C LYS A 27 -9.90 -1.05 -8.32
N SER A 28 -10.55 -0.86 -7.21
CA SER A 28 -10.66 -1.86 -6.15
C SER A 28 -11.76 -2.85 -6.48
N CYS A 29 -11.44 -4.14 -6.42
CA CYS A 29 -12.32 -5.24 -6.81
C CYS A 29 -12.34 -6.31 -5.73
N TYR A 30 -13.51 -6.85 -5.40
CA TYR A 30 -13.66 -7.94 -4.43
C TYR A 30 -14.65 -9.03 -4.89
N GLN A 31 -14.57 -10.20 -4.23
CA GLN A 31 -15.47 -11.32 -4.47
C GLN A 31 -16.81 -11.11 -3.74
N LEU A 32 -17.92 -11.06 -4.47
CA LEU A 32 -19.26 -11.02 -3.88
C LEU A 32 -19.51 -12.26 -3.00
N GLY A 33 -20.25 -12.05 -1.92
CA GLY A 33 -20.53 -13.08 -0.90
C GLY A 33 -19.50 -13.07 0.26
N THR A 34 -18.43 -12.26 0.20
CA THR A 34 -17.44 -12.13 1.29
C THR A 34 -17.70 -10.92 2.20
N GLU A 35 -18.76 -10.15 1.96
CA GLU A 35 -19.07 -8.90 2.68
C GLU A 35 -19.21 -9.10 4.19
N LYS A 36 -19.72 -10.26 4.62
CA LYS A 36 -19.82 -10.58 6.06
C LYS A 36 -18.46 -10.68 6.73
N LEU A 37 -17.43 -11.12 6.01
CA LEU A 37 -16.06 -11.14 6.52
C LEU A 37 -15.56 -9.70 6.73
N PHE A 38 -15.87 -8.80 5.79
CA PHE A 38 -15.52 -7.39 5.88
C PHE A 38 -16.24 -6.70 7.04
N GLN A 39 -17.55 -6.89 7.19
CA GLN A 39 -18.36 -6.27 8.25
C GLN A 39 -17.97 -6.69 9.67
N ASN A 40 -17.41 -7.88 9.85
CA ASN A 40 -17.06 -8.45 11.16
C ASN A 40 -15.62 -8.16 11.63
N MET A 41 -14.95 -7.18 11.03
CA MET A 41 -13.53 -6.90 11.33
C MET A 41 -13.25 -6.13 12.60
N GLY A 42 -14.27 -5.67 13.33
CA GLY A 42 -14.08 -4.84 14.52
C GLY A 42 -13.61 -3.40 14.24
N LEU A 43 -13.65 -2.98 12.98
CA LEU A 43 -13.36 -1.61 12.56
C LEU A 43 -14.60 -0.70 12.71
N PRO A 44 -14.41 0.64 12.85
CA PRO A 44 -15.55 1.55 12.93
C PRO A 44 -16.47 1.43 11.72
N GLN A 45 -17.79 1.34 11.93
CA GLN A 45 -18.76 1.16 10.84
C GLN A 45 -18.64 2.23 9.76
N LYS A 46 -18.41 3.48 10.15
CA LYS A 46 -18.20 4.58 9.20
C LYS A 46 -17.04 4.30 8.23
N PHE A 47 -15.92 3.77 8.71
CA PHE A 47 -14.79 3.39 7.88
C PHE A 47 -15.15 2.25 6.92
N LEU A 48 -15.87 1.22 7.40
CA LEU A 48 -16.32 0.12 6.56
C LEU A 48 -17.27 0.59 5.46
N ASP A 49 -18.19 1.50 5.77
CA ASP A 49 -19.13 2.07 4.80
C ASP A 49 -18.42 2.93 3.73
N GLU A 50 -17.43 3.71 4.12
CA GLU A 50 -16.61 4.52 3.20
C GLU A 50 -15.79 3.63 2.25
N VAL A 51 -15.12 2.61 2.78
CA VAL A 51 -14.33 1.66 1.96
C VAL A 51 -15.22 0.85 1.03
N ALA A 52 -16.38 0.36 1.51
CA ALA A 52 -17.31 -0.41 0.70
C ALA A 52 -17.83 0.36 -0.53
N GLN A 53 -17.96 1.69 -0.45
CA GLN A 53 -18.37 2.54 -1.57
C GLN A 53 -17.32 2.64 -2.68
N THR A 54 -16.07 2.29 -2.40
CA THR A 54 -14.95 2.38 -3.35
C THR A 54 -14.65 1.05 -4.05
N MET A 55 -15.31 -0.02 -3.64
CA MET A 55 -15.05 -1.38 -4.14
C MET A 55 -16.08 -1.85 -5.14
N ASP A 56 -15.66 -2.39 -6.27
CA ASP A 56 -16.52 -3.07 -7.25
C ASP A 56 -16.62 -4.57 -6.90
N GLY A 57 -17.83 -5.07 -6.68
CA GLY A 57 -18.10 -6.49 -6.39
C GLY A 57 -18.29 -7.32 -7.66
N TYR A 58 -17.68 -8.51 -7.71
CA TYR A 58 -17.78 -9.45 -8.83
C TYR A 58 -18.26 -10.82 -8.37
N ASP A 59 -19.21 -11.44 -9.10
CA ASP A 59 -19.71 -12.80 -8.83
C ASP A 59 -18.59 -13.85 -8.91
N SER A 60 -17.64 -13.65 -9.83
CA SER A 60 -16.42 -14.42 -9.95
C SER A 60 -15.25 -13.48 -10.22
N LEU A 61 -14.48 -13.18 -9.18
CA LEU A 61 -13.28 -12.36 -9.28
C LEU A 61 -12.24 -13.00 -10.23
N ILE A 62 -12.15 -14.32 -10.23
CA ILE A 62 -11.26 -15.07 -11.13
C ILE A 62 -11.68 -14.92 -12.59
N ASP A 63 -12.97 -15.01 -12.91
CA ASP A 63 -13.43 -14.86 -14.30
C ASP A 63 -13.29 -13.42 -14.77
N PHE A 64 -13.51 -12.44 -13.90
CA PHE A 64 -13.20 -11.05 -14.17
C PHE A 64 -11.71 -10.88 -14.54
N MET A 65 -10.79 -11.43 -13.73
CA MET A 65 -9.34 -11.35 -13.99
C MET A 65 -8.92 -12.06 -15.29
N LYS A 66 -9.57 -13.17 -15.66
CA LYS A 66 -9.33 -13.86 -16.93
C LYS A 66 -9.75 -13.03 -18.12
N ASN A 67 -10.91 -12.39 -18.04
CA ASN A 67 -11.48 -11.57 -19.11
C ASN A 67 -10.70 -10.25 -19.29
N ASP A 68 -10.26 -9.62 -18.19
CA ASP A 68 -9.44 -8.42 -18.25
C ASP A 68 -8.02 -8.71 -18.80
N GLY A 69 -7.49 -9.89 -18.54
CA GLY A 69 -6.19 -10.36 -19.03
C GLY A 69 -4.99 -9.66 -18.41
N LYS A 70 -5.20 -8.70 -17.53
CA LYS A 70 -4.14 -7.91 -16.87
C LYS A 70 -3.70 -8.54 -15.56
N GLY A 71 -2.61 -8.04 -15.03
CA GLY A 71 -2.16 -8.36 -13.68
C GLY A 71 -2.86 -7.49 -12.65
N MET A 72 -2.53 -7.67 -11.36
CA MET A 72 -2.99 -6.78 -10.31
C MET A 72 -1.86 -5.87 -9.82
N GLU A 73 -2.22 -4.70 -9.37
CA GLU A 73 -1.32 -3.68 -8.85
C GLU A 73 -1.01 -3.97 -7.38
N LYS A 74 -2.05 -4.25 -6.60
CA LYS A 74 -2.00 -4.46 -5.14
C LYS A 74 -3.09 -5.44 -4.72
N ILE A 75 -2.86 -6.14 -3.61
CA ILE A 75 -3.87 -6.86 -2.85
C ILE A 75 -3.86 -6.35 -1.42
N THR A 76 -5.04 -6.08 -0.85
CA THR A 76 -5.20 -5.61 0.53
C THR A 76 -6.09 -6.57 1.29
N PHE A 77 -5.63 -6.97 2.46
CA PHE A 77 -6.35 -7.83 3.41
C PHE A 77 -6.84 -7.01 4.58
N TYR A 78 -7.97 -7.41 5.12
CA TYR A 78 -8.59 -6.76 6.27
C TYR A 78 -9.00 -7.79 7.33
N GLY A 79 -9.05 -7.35 8.59
CA GLY A 79 -9.46 -8.19 9.71
C GLY A 79 -8.50 -9.35 10.00
N ILE A 80 -7.22 -9.15 9.70
CA ILE A 80 -6.16 -10.11 9.96
C ILE A 80 -5.27 -9.62 11.11
N TYR A 81 -5.20 -10.40 12.18
CA TYR A 81 -4.44 -10.09 13.39
C TYR A 81 -3.57 -11.27 13.79
N ASP A 82 -2.52 -11.01 14.56
CA ASP A 82 -1.67 -12.02 15.20
C ASP A 82 -1.19 -13.12 14.24
N GLU A 83 -1.40 -14.37 14.59
CA GLU A 83 -0.99 -15.53 13.78
C GLU A 83 -1.57 -15.50 12.35
N LYS A 84 -2.80 -14.98 12.19
CA LYS A 84 -3.43 -14.89 10.88
C LYS A 84 -2.69 -13.87 9.99
N TYR A 85 -2.24 -12.75 10.56
CA TYR A 85 -1.40 -11.79 9.84
C TYR A 85 -0.07 -12.42 9.40
N GLU A 86 0.63 -13.09 10.31
CA GLU A 86 1.91 -13.73 10.00
C GLU A 86 1.77 -14.81 8.92
N ASN A 87 0.70 -15.60 8.95
CA ASN A 87 0.43 -16.62 7.94
C ASN A 87 0.15 -16.01 6.55
N VAL A 88 -0.66 -14.94 6.48
CA VAL A 88 -0.94 -14.22 5.24
C VAL A 88 0.35 -13.59 4.71
N LYS A 89 1.09 -12.88 5.56
CA LYS A 89 2.37 -12.25 5.21
C LYS A 89 3.36 -13.24 4.65
N LYS A 90 3.63 -14.31 5.38
CA LYS A 90 4.55 -15.38 4.95
C LYS A 90 4.14 -15.93 3.59
N LYS A 91 2.85 -16.19 3.37
CA LYS A 91 2.36 -16.71 2.10
C LYS A 91 2.58 -15.75 0.94
N LEU A 92 2.35 -14.45 1.15
CA LEU A 92 2.59 -13.43 0.13
C LEU A 92 4.08 -13.26 -0.17
N GLU A 93 4.93 -13.34 0.85
CA GLU A 93 6.39 -13.31 0.70
C GLU A 93 6.92 -14.53 -0.08
N GLU A 94 6.32 -15.72 0.09
CA GLU A 94 6.61 -16.91 -0.75
C GLU A 94 6.31 -16.68 -2.24
N TYR A 95 5.30 -15.87 -2.55
CA TYR A 95 5.01 -15.41 -3.90
C TYR A 95 5.95 -14.28 -4.40
N GLY A 96 6.91 -13.88 -3.57
CA GLY A 96 7.89 -12.85 -3.91
C GLY A 96 7.35 -11.43 -3.82
N LEU A 97 6.29 -11.21 -3.05
CA LEU A 97 5.71 -9.89 -2.82
C LEU A 97 6.36 -9.19 -1.64
N ASP A 98 6.24 -7.87 -1.63
CA ASP A 98 6.52 -7.01 -0.48
C ASP A 98 5.22 -6.78 0.30
N VAL A 99 5.27 -6.94 1.62
CA VAL A 99 4.08 -6.85 2.49
C VAL A 99 4.30 -5.77 3.53
N CYS A 100 3.39 -4.82 3.58
CA CYS A 100 3.36 -3.79 4.61
C CYS A 100 1.98 -3.72 5.28
N SER A 101 1.91 -3.05 6.42
CA SER A 101 0.66 -2.74 7.11
C SER A 101 0.62 -1.24 7.37
N SER A 102 -0.46 -0.58 6.98
CA SER A 102 -0.70 0.84 7.25
C SER A 102 -1.65 1.06 8.44
N LEU A 103 -2.45 0.04 8.78
CA LEU A 103 -3.38 0.09 9.90
C LEU A 103 -3.40 -1.27 10.62
N PRO A 104 -3.61 -1.31 11.95
CA PRO A 104 -3.77 -2.57 12.67
C PRO A 104 -4.87 -3.43 12.03
N GLY A 105 -4.59 -4.73 11.85
CA GLY A 105 -5.52 -5.67 11.23
C GLY A 105 -5.60 -5.59 9.71
N THR A 106 -4.67 -4.90 9.05
CA THR A 106 -4.56 -4.86 7.59
C THR A 106 -3.21 -5.37 7.11
N ALA A 107 -3.15 -5.89 5.89
CA ALA A 107 -1.90 -6.12 5.16
C ALA A 107 -2.09 -5.75 3.70
N GLU A 108 -1.13 -5.05 3.17
CA GLU A 108 -1.06 -4.69 1.76
C GLU A 108 0.14 -5.38 1.11
N ALA A 109 -0.07 -5.98 -0.05
CA ALA A 109 1.03 -6.60 -0.78
C ALA A 109 1.14 -6.07 -2.21
N THR A 110 2.36 -5.73 -2.59
CA THR A 110 2.73 -5.24 -3.92
C THR A 110 3.91 -6.04 -4.47
N SER A 111 4.24 -5.83 -5.73
CA SER A 111 5.52 -6.31 -6.26
C SER A 111 6.68 -5.63 -5.52
N LYS A 112 7.75 -6.36 -5.22
CA LYS A 112 8.97 -5.80 -4.60
C LYS A 112 9.57 -4.60 -5.34
N THR A 113 9.30 -4.51 -6.64
CA THR A 113 9.74 -3.37 -7.47
C THR A 113 8.74 -2.22 -7.53
N ALA A 114 7.55 -2.36 -6.92
CA ALA A 114 6.50 -1.34 -6.93
C ALA A 114 6.39 -0.70 -5.55
N ASN A 115 7.25 0.27 -5.28
CA ASN A 115 7.26 1.06 -4.05
C ASN A 115 7.36 2.56 -4.37
N LYS A 116 7.17 3.42 -3.36
CA LYS A 116 7.20 4.87 -3.53
C LYS A 116 8.53 5.40 -4.07
N GLY A 117 9.65 4.76 -3.70
CA GLY A 117 10.97 5.14 -4.20
C GLY A 117 11.15 4.84 -5.68
N SER A 118 10.80 3.63 -6.14
CA SER A 118 10.86 3.26 -7.55
C SER A 118 9.90 4.09 -8.42
N ALA A 119 8.73 4.44 -7.90
CA ALA A 119 7.79 5.32 -8.58
C ALA A 119 8.36 6.75 -8.71
N LEU A 120 8.95 7.28 -7.65
CA LEU A 120 9.59 8.59 -7.65
C LEU A 120 10.78 8.64 -8.62
N LEU A 121 11.64 7.60 -8.62
CA LEU A 121 12.73 7.46 -9.59
C LEU A 121 12.21 7.49 -11.02
N GLY A 122 11.17 6.71 -11.35
CA GLY A 122 10.58 6.70 -12.67
C GLY A 122 9.99 8.05 -13.10
N ILE A 123 9.39 8.81 -12.18
CA ILE A 123 8.94 10.18 -12.44
C ILE A 123 10.15 11.08 -12.76
N CYS A 124 11.18 11.05 -11.93
CA CYS A 124 12.37 11.87 -12.10
C CYS A 124 13.08 11.60 -13.44
N GLU A 125 13.22 10.32 -13.83
CA GLU A 125 13.75 9.93 -15.12
C GLU A 125 12.93 10.48 -16.29
N ASN A 126 11.60 10.42 -16.20
CA ASN A 126 10.69 10.92 -17.25
C ASN A 126 10.74 12.43 -17.44
N ILE A 127 10.95 13.20 -16.38
CA ILE A 127 10.99 14.68 -16.44
C ILE A 127 12.43 15.23 -16.47
N GLY A 128 13.44 14.35 -16.35
CA GLY A 128 14.86 14.72 -16.52
C GLY A 128 15.44 15.46 -15.32
N ILE A 129 14.97 15.17 -14.07
CA ILE A 129 15.54 15.74 -12.84
C ILE A 129 16.28 14.68 -12.03
N GLY A 130 17.30 15.12 -11.27
CA GLY A 130 18.09 14.28 -10.39
C GLY A 130 17.53 14.20 -8.97
N ALA A 131 18.00 13.23 -8.19
CA ALA A 131 17.65 13.08 -6.77
C ALA A 131 17.98 14.33 -5.95
N ASP A 132 18.91 15.14 -6.40
CA ASP A 132 19.36 16.38 -5.75
C ASP A 132 18.38 17.56 -5.95
N GLU A 133 17.42 17.41 -6.86
CA GLU A 133 16.34 18.36 -7.11
C GLU A 133 15.01 17.89 -6.47
N VAL A 134 15.04 16.80 -5.70
CA VAL A 134 13.86 16.20 -5.09
C VAL A 134 13.80 16.45 -3.59
N MET A 135 12.63 16.88 -3.14
CA MET A 135 12.24 16.89 -1.74
C MET A 135 11.13 15.85 -1.51
N SER A 136 11.31 14.97 -0.52
CA SER A 136 10.33 13.94 -0.17
C SER A 136 9.96 14.01 1.31
N PHE A 137 8.71 13.64 1.60
CA PHE A 137 8.14 13.62 2.95
C PHE A 137 7.56 12.25 3.25
N GLY A 138 7.75 11.75 4.46
CA GLY A 138 7.21 10.45 4.87
C GLY A 138 6.92 10.38 6.37
N ASP A 139 6.05 9.44 6.74
CA ASP A 139 5.69 9.17 8.14
C ASP A 139 5.67 7.68 8.49
N ALA A 140 5.74 6.78 7.51
CA ALA A 140 5.63 5.33 7.71
C ALA A 140 6.68 4.54 6.91
N GLY A 141 6.82 3.24 7.18
CA GLY A 141 7.81 2.37 6.56
C GLY A 141 7.73 2.29 5.02
N ASN A 142 6.52 2.41 4.44
CA ASN A 142 6.34 2.44 2.99
C ASN A 142 6.93 3.69 2.31
N ASP A 143 7.31 4.72 3.07
CA ASP A 143 7.96 5.93 2.58
C ASP A 143 9.49 5.80 2.55
N CYS A 144 10.05 4.85 3.30
CA CYS A 144 11.51 4.70 3.42
C CYS A 144 12.24 4.68 2.08
N PRO A 145 11.81 3.92 1.05
CA PRO A 145 12.49 3.92 -0.24
C PRO A 145 12.49 5.29 -0.96
N MET A 146 11.46 6.09 -0.74
CA MET A 146 11.37 7.44 -1.29
C MET A 146 12.27 8.43 -0.53
N LEU A 147 12.37 8.26 0.79
CA LEU A 147 13.26 9.06 1.62
C LEU A 147 14.74 8.75 1.35
N ASP A 148 15.08 7.48 1.10
CA ASP A 148 16.43 7.08 0.71
C ASP A 148 16.86 7.69 -0.63
N PHE A 149 15.93 7.82 -1.57
CA PHE A 149 16.20 8.36 -2.90
C PHE A 149 16.47 9.87 -2.89
N ALA A 150 15.65 10.66 -2.21
CA ALA A 150 15.68 12.11 -2.31
C ALA A 150 16.86 12.73 -1.55
N LYS A 151 17.46 13.78 -2.12
CA LYS A 151 18.48 14.58 -1.42
C LYS A 151 17.91 15.32 -0.21
N TYR A 152 16.72 15.87 -0.34
CA TYR A 152 16.00 16.53 0.74
C TYR A 152 14.87 15.61 1.22
N SER A 153 15.23 14.61 2.04
CA SER A 153 14.25 13.69 2.63
C SER A 153 13.92 14.07 4.06
N LEU A 154 12.62 14.21 4.34
CA LEU A 154 12.13 14.67 5.63
C LEU A 154 11.09 13.70 6.20
N ALA A 155 11.35 13.19 7.41
CA ALA A 155 10.33 12.48 8.17
C ALA A 155 9.46 13.48 8.94
N MET A 156 8.18 13.19 9.02
CA MET A 156 7.27 13.94 9.89
C MET A 156 7.59 13.64 11.37
N GLU A 157 7.44 14.63 12.26
CA GLU A 157 7.71 14.45 13.70
C GLU A 157 6.84 13.34 14.33
N ASN A 158 5.59 13.20 13.86
CA ASN A 158 4.68 12.13 14.26
C ASN A 158 4.93 10.80 13.51
N GLY A 159 5.92 10.73 12.63
CA GLY A 159 6.28 9.52 11.88
C GLY A 159 6.96 8.46 12.74
N SER A 160 6.99 7.22 12.23
CA SER A 160 7.65 6.08 12.89
C SER A 160 9.16 6.28 13.04
N ASP A 161 9.76 5.60 14.01
CA ASP A 161 11.23 5.63 14.20
C ASP A 161 11.96 5.07 12.99
N GLU A 162 11.41 4.06 12.32
CA GLU A 162 11.91 3.51 11.06
C GLU A 162 11.97 4.61 9.98
N CYS A 163 10.86 5.32 9.76
CA CYS A 163 10.79 6.40 8.79
C CYS A 163 11.81 7.51 9.09
N LYS A 164 11.95 7.90 10.36
CA LYS A 164 12.95 8.88 10.81
C LYS A 164 14.40 8.44 10.58
N ALA A 165 14.68 7.14 10.68
CA ALA A 165 16.01 6.60 10.41
C ALA A 165 16.42 6.67 8.93
N HIS A 166 15.46 6.66 8.00
CA HIS A 166 15.68 6.78 6.56
C HIS A 166 15.71 8.23 6.05
N ALA A 167 15.20 9.18 6.83
CA ALA A 167 15.18 10.59 6.46
C ALA A 167 16.47 11.30 6.87
N LYS A 168 16.91 12.27 6.07
CA LYS A 168 18.04 13.15 6.41
C LYS A 168 17.69 14.22 7.41
N PHE A 169 16.41 14.61 7.47
CA PHE A 169 15.90 15.64 8.37
C PHE A 169 14.58 15.18 8.98
N VAL A 170 14.21 15.80 10.10
CA VAL A 170 12.88 15.70 10.68
C VAL A 170 12.23 17.07 10.61
N THR A 171 11.00 17.14 10.13
CA THR A 171 10.18 18.36 10.13
C THR A 171 9.12 18.27 11.23
N LYS A 172 8.25 19.28 11.32
CA LYS A 172 7.14 19.33 12.26
C LYS A 172 6.10 18.22 11.98
N SER A 173 5.21 17.99 12.93
CA SER A 173 4.09 17.06 12.79
C SER A 173 3.10 17.51 11.69
N ASN A 174 2.21 16.60 11.29
CA ASN A 174 1.10 16.92 10.39
C ASN A 174 0.10 17.93 10.99
N ALA A 175 0.02 18.00 12.33
CA ALA A 175 -0.80 18.97 13.04
C ALA A 175 -0.18 20.39 13.11
N GLU A 176 1.09 20.51 12.73
CA GLU A 176 1.88 21.75 12.79
C GLU A 176 2.39 22.18 11.41
N ASP A 177 1.69 21.76 10.36
CA ASP A 177 2.00 22.11 8.96
C ASP A 177 3.45 21.74 8.55
N GLY A 178 3.95 20.60 9.01
CA GLY A 178 5.36 20.19 8.87
C GLY A 178 5.89 20.20 7.43
N VAL A 179 5.05 19.90 6.44
CA VAL A 179 5.42 19.99 5.02
C VAL A 179 5.68 21.45 4.63
N ALA A 180 4.78 22.37 4.96
CA ALA A 180 4.93 23.80 4.64
C ALA A 180 6.18 24.38 5.31
N VAL A 181 6.39 24.09 6.60
CA VAL A 181 7.59 24.54 7.35
C VAL A 181 8.88 24.09 6.67
N ALA A 182 8.92 22.87 6.16
CA ALA A 182 10.12 22.37 5.49
C ALA A 182 10.31 22.98 4.09
N VAL A 183 9.25 23.17 3.33
CA VAL A 183 9.32 23.82 2.01
C VAL A 183 9.83 25.25 2.16
N GLU A 184 9.30 26.04 3.11
CA GLU A 184 9.77 27.39 3.41
C GLU A 184 11.25 27.43 3.79
N LYS A 185 11.74 26.42 4.52
CA LYS A 185 13.11 26.38 4.99
C LYS A 185 14.14 25.95 3.94
N TYR A 186 13.76 25.03 3.05
CA TYR A 186 14.72 24.33 2.19
C TYR A 186 14.52 24.59 0.69
N ALA A 187 13.35 25.11 0.26
CA ALA A 187 13.02 25.33 -1.15
C ALA A 187 12.71 26.78 -1.52
N LEU A 188 12.48 27.65 -0.55
CA LEU A 188 12.26 29.10 -0.74
C LEU A 188 13.40 29.89 -0.11
#